data_9b94655ac49438f45279b4b1d7001080
#
_entry.id   9b94655ac49438f45279b4b1d7001080
#
_cell.length_a   1.000
_cell.length_b   1.000
_cell.length_c   1.000
_cell.angle_alpha   90.00
_cell.angle_beta   90.00
_cell.angle_gamma   90.00
#
_symmetry.space_group_name_H-M   'P 1'
#
loop_
_entity.id
_entity.type
_entity.pdbx_description
1 polymer ?
#
loop_
_entity_poly.entity_id
_entity_poly.type
_entity_poly.pdbx_seq_one_letter_code
_entity_poly.pdbx_strand_id
1 'polypeptide(L)' 'MYDYTIFPDNSPKEFKRVCEMIKQAFPNATSYELLVDVDGSTIQTFEYEGQEISVYDDYDVGAVYVISEIDLDNIF' A
#
# COMPACT_ATOMS: atom_id res chain seq x y z
N MET A 1 10.33 5.80 9.31
CA MET A 1 9.18 5.42 8.46
C MET A 1 9.48 5.79 7.02
N TYR A 2 9.07 4.95 6.08
CA TYR A 2 9.38 5.09 4.66
C TYR A 2 8.12 5.45 3.90
N ASP A 3 8.24 6.33 2.92
CA ASP A 3 7.13 6.81 2.10
C ASP A 3 7.54 6.69 0.62
N TYR A 4 6.73 5.97 -0.14
CA TYR A 4 7.00 5.70 -1.56
C TYR A 4 5.81 6.13 -2.40
N THR A 5 5.98 7.14 -3.25
CA THR A 5 4.97 7.48 -4.25
C THR A 5 5.16 6.56 -5.44
N ILE A 6 4.18 5.71 -5.70
CA ILE A 6 4.27 4.67 -6.73
C ILE A 6 3.74 5.18 -8.06
N PHE A 7 2.62 5.91 -8.02
CA PHE A 7 1.95 6.40 -9.22
C PHE A 7 1.38 7.80 -8.95
N PRO A 8 1.59 8.77 -9.84
CA PRO A 8 1.25 10.17 -9.58
C PRO A 8 -0.22 10.51 -9.84
N ASP A 9 -1.11 9.52 -9.78
CA ASP A 9 -2.54 9.70 -10.01
C ASP A 9 -3.30 8.58 -9.30
N ASN A 10 -4.60 8.71 -9.15
CA ASN A 10 -5.43 7.61 -8.66
C ASN A 10 -5.46 6.50 -9.68
N SER A 11 -5.33 5.26 -9.22
CA SER A 11 -5.38 4.10 -10.09
C SER A 11 -5.69 2.84 -9.29
N PRO A 12 -6.93 2.33 -9.36
CA PRO A 12 -7.25 1.03 -8.76
C PRO A 12 -6.36 -0.10 -9.28
N LYS A 13 -5.97 -0.02 -10.55
CA LYS A 13 -5.08 -1.00 -11.16
C LYS A 13 -3.69 -0.99 -10.53
N GLU A 14 -3.10 0.20 -10.36
CA GLU A 14 -1.78 0.34 -9.74
C GLU A 14 -1.83 0.00 -8.26
N PHE A 15 -2.89 0.37 -7.56
CA PHE A 15 -3.11 -0.01 -6.17
C PHE A 15 -3.08 -1.54 -6.02
N LYS A 16 -3.82 -2.25 -6.85
CA LYS A 16 -3.88 -3.71 -6.83
C LYS A 16 -2.52 -4.34 -7.14
N ARG A 17 -1.81 -3.78 -8.13
CA ARG A 17 -0.47 -4.23 -8.50
C ARG A 17 0.50 -4.12 -7.34
N VAL A 18 0.49 -2.99 -6.64
CA VAL A 18 1.38 -2.74 -5.50
C VAL A 18 1.05 -3.71 -4.35
N CYS A 19 -0.22 -3.94 -4.06
CA CYS A 19 -0.63 -4.91 -3.05
C CYS A 19 -0.11 -6.31 -3.37
N GLU A 20 -0.18 -6.73 -4.64
CA GLU A 20 0.33 -8.02 -5.06
C GLU A 20 1.85 -8.11 -4.93
N MET A 21 2.57 -7.04 -5.24
CA MET A 21 4.03 -6.99 -5.06
C MET A 21 4.41 -7.20 -3.59
N ILE A 22 3.68 -6.57 -2.67
CA ILE A 22 3.93 -6.72 -1.23
C ILE A 22 3.63 -8.15 -0.79
N LYS A 23 2.53 -8.74 -1.23
CA LYS A 23 2.19 -10.12 -0.91
C LYS A 23 3.25 -11.10 -1.39
N GLN A 24 3.82 -10.87 -2.57
CA GLN A 24 4.88 -11.72 -3.12
C GLN A 24 6.19 -11.57 -2.36
N ALA A 25 6.51 -10.34 -1.95
CA ALA A 25 7.73 -10.07 -1.20
C ALA A 25 7.64 -10.58 0.24
N PHE A 26 6.45 -10.55 0.83
CA PHE A 26 6.21 -10.96 2.22
C PHE A 26 5.05 -11.96 2.29
N PRO A 27 5.27 -13.22 1.83
CA PRO A 27 4.18 -14.19 1.74
C PRO A 27 3.59 -14.57 3.10
N ASN A 28 4.32 -14.32 4.20
CA ASN A 28 3.85 -14.61 5.55
C ASN A 28 3.22 -13.39 6.24
N ALA A 29 3.10 -12.27 5.54
CA ALA A 29 2.48 -11.08 6.12
C ALA A 29 0.98 -11.29 6.32
N THR A 30 0.45 -10.70 7.39
CA THR A 30 -0.98 -10.66 7.65
C THR A 30 -1.59 -9.52 6.82
N SER A 31 -2.63 -9.83 6.05
CA SER A 31 -3.40 -8.81 5.33
C SER A 31 -4.62 -8.44 6.15
N TYR A 32 -4.77 -7.16 6.46
CA TYR A 32 -5.96 -6.66 7.14
C TYR A 32 -7.08 -6.38 6.14
N GLU A 33 -8.28 -6.14 6.66
CA GLU A 33 -9.43 -5.84 5.82
C GLU A 33 -9.20 -4.56 5.01
N LEU A 34 -9.58 -4.59 3.74
CA LEU A 34 -9.53 -3.42 2.87
C LEU A 34 -10.50 -2.35 3.39
N LEU A 35 -9.99 -1.16 3.60
CA LEU A 35 -10.80 -0.01 4.02
C LEU A 35 -11.13 0.85 2.81
N VAL A 36 -12.40 1.26 2.71
CA VAL A 36 -12.87 2.16 1.65
C VAL A 36 -13.44 3.39 2.33
N ASP A 37 -12.87 4.55 2.02
CA ASP A 37 -13.31 5.82 2.58
C ASP A 37 -14.52 6.38 1.80
N VAL A 38 -15.15 7.41 2.36
CA VAL A 38 -16.35 8.03 1.77
C VAL A 38 -16.07 8.67 0.42
N ASP A 39 -14.84 9.12 0.17
CA ASP A 39 -14.42 9.72 -1.10
C ASP A 39 -14.01 8.68 -2.15
N GLY A 40 -14.09 7.40 -1.81
CA GLY A 40 -13.66 6.31 -2.69
C GLY A 40 -12.20 5.89 -2.52
N SER A 41 -11.44 6.57 -1.69
CA SER A 41 -10.05 6.18 -1.39
C SER A 41 -10.01 4.80 -0.75
N THR A 42 -8.99 4.02 -1.09
CA THR A 42 -8.80 2.67 -0.55
C THR A 42 -7.46 2.57 0.18
N ILE A 43 -7.47 1.79 1.25
CA ILE A 43 -6.28 1.55 2.08
C ILE A 43 -6.20 0.07 2.37
N GLN A 44 -5.05 -0.53 2.06
CA GLN A 44 -4.75 -1.91 2.41
C GLN A 44 -3.54 -1.94 3.32
N THR A 45 -3.70 -2.50 4.51
CA THR A 45 -2.61 -2.62 5.48
C THR A 45 -2.16 -4.08 5.59
N PHE A 46 -0.85 -4.26 5.63
CA PHE A 46 -0.20 -5.54 5.88
C PHE A 46 0.66 -5.41 7.13
N GLU A 47 0.81 -6.51 7.87
CA GLU A 47 1.72 -6.57 9.00
C GLU A 47 2.70 -7.71 8.80
N TYR A 48 3.98 -7.42 8.95
CA TYR A 48 5.05 -8.41 8.87
C TYR A 48 6.00 -8.23 10.04
N GLU A 49 6.11 -9.25 10.88
CA GLU A 49 6.98 -9.24 12.07
C GLU A 49 6.77 -8.02 12.97
N GLY A 50 5.49 -7.64 13.17
CA GLY A 50 5.11 -6.52 14.02
C GLY A 50 5.26 -5.16 13.37
N GLN A 51 5.63 -5.09 12.09
CA GLN A 51 5.78 -3.83 11.35
C GLN A 51 4.70 -3.70 10.28
N GLU A 52 4.19 -2.49 10.11
CA GLU A 52 3.08 -2.24 9.20
C GLU A 52 3.54 -1.66 7.86
N ILE A 53 2.85 -2.09 6.80
CA ILE A 53 2.98 -1.57 5.45
C ILE A 53 1.57 -1.20 5.00
N SER A 54 1.32 0.06 4.68
CA SER A 54 0.01 0.53 4.22
C SER A 54 0.08 1.06 2.80
N VAL A 55 -0.81 0.55 1.95
CA VAL A 55 -0.93 0.98 0.55
C VAL A 55 -2.18 1.84 0.41
N TYR A 56 -2.03 2.98 -0.23
CA TYR A 56 -3.10 3.97 -0.38
C TYR A 56 -3.36 4.23 -1.87
N ASP A 57 -4.64 4.24 -2.23
CA ASP A 57 -5.11 4.90 -3.45
C ASP A 57 -5.96 6.06 -2.96
N ASP A 58 -5.36 7.23 -2.83
CA ASP A 58 -5.91 8.37 -2.10
C ASP A 58 -6.43 9.42 -3.08
N TYR A 59 -7.73 9.62 -3.09
CA TYR A 59 -8.38 10.57 -4.00
C TYR A 59 -8.20 12.02 -3.58
N ASP A 60 -7.93 12.28 -2.31
CA ASP A 60 -7.65 13.62 -1.82
C ASP A 60 -6.26 14.10 -2.25
N VAL A 61 -5.27 13.23 -2.10
CA VAL A 61 -3.90 13.48 -2.53
C VAL A 61 -3.75 13.32 -4.05
N GLY A 62 -4.52 12.40 -4.64
CA GLY A 62 -4.44 12.11 -6.07
C GLY A 62 -3.23 11.27 -6.43
N ALA A 63 -2.96 10.21 -5.67
CA ALA A 63 -1.81 9.34 -5.91
C ALA A 63 -2.01 7.96 -5.30
N VAL A 64 -1.25 6.99 -5.82
CA VAL A 64 -1.05 5.68 -5.19
C VAL A 64 0.30 5.74 -4.48
N TYR A 65 0.31 5.50 -3.18
CA TYR A 65 1.55 5.56 -2.39
C TYR A 65 1.55 4.51 -1.29
N VAL A 66 2.75 4.28 -0.74
CA VAL A 66 2.96 3.31 0.34
C VAL A 66 3.65 4.01 1.50
N ILE A 67 3.13 3.80 2.70
CA ILE A 67 3.78 4.21 3.94
C ILE A 67 4.13 2.93 4.69
N SER A 68 5.41 2.77 5.05
CA SER A 68 5.91 1.52 5.60
C SER A 68 6.87 1.74 6.76
N GLU A 69 6.79 0.88 7.75
CA GLU A 69 7.80 0.79 8.82
C GLU A 69 9.02 0.00 8.36
N ILE A 70 8.91 -0.72 7.24
CA ILE A 70 9.96 -1.54 6.65
C ILE A 70 10.53 -0.84 5.43
N ASP A 71 11.85 -0.91 5.25
CA ASP A 71 12.51 -0.43 4.03
C ASP A 71 12.10 -1.31 2.85
N LEU A 72 11.47 -0.72 1.84
CA LEU A 72 10.99 -1.41 0.64
C LEU A 72 11.76 -1.01 -0.61
N ASP A 73 12.95 -0.43 -0.48
CA ASP A 73 13.74 0.05 -1.62
C ASP A 73 14.06 -1.06 -2.61
N ASN A 74 14.12 -2.31 -2.15
CA ASN A 74 14.38 -3.47 -3.01
C ASN A 74 13.15 -3.94 -3.80
N ILE A 75 11.98 -3.41 -3.50
CA ILE A 75 10.71 -3.81 -4.12
C ILE A 75 10.23 -2.74 -5.11
N PHE A 76 10.42 -1.48 -4.77
CA PHE A 76 9.94 -0.34 -5.55
C PHE A 76 11.05 0.48 -6.17
#